data_a82c00ae37fb052a68b88927acd56fc5
#
_entry.id   a82c00ae37fb052a68b88927acd56fc5
#
_cell.length_a   1.000
_cell.length_b   1.000
_cell.length_c   1.000
_cell.angle_alpha   90.00
_cell.angle_beta   90.00
_cell.angle_gamma   90.00
#
_symmetry.space_group_name_H-M   'P 1'
#
loop_
_entity.id
_entity.type
_entity.pdbx_description
1 polymer ?
#
loop_
_entity_poly.entity_id
_entity_poly.type
_entity_poly.pdbx_seq_one_letter_code
_entity_poly.pdbx_strand_id
1 'polypeptide(L)'
;GLHFFNQPPLMALVELIYSIKNELQLIDNIEKFVEKIGKIPIRIKDSPGFVVNHVGRALATEAFAILSEGVAEPVDIDRILRDSAGFKMGPFELLDLTGLDISHPVTEQIFAQFYNDPFYRPSEIAEARVAGGVTGRKSRAGFYEYQDGKAVVPSEAAPPEVKDVDIWLDPNAPDHLGKVLSDAG
;
A
#
# COMPACT_ATOMS: atom_id res chain seq x y z
N GLY A 1 21.60 -7.81 -8.37
CA GLY A 1 20.66 -8.69 -7.65
C GLY A 1 19.36 -8.93 -8.39
N LEU A 2 18.62 -9.95 -7.97
CA LEU A 2 17.26 -10.24 -8.45
C LEU A 2 16.36 -10.37 -7.24
N HIS A 3 15.29 -9.56 -7.19
CA HIS A 3 14.30 -9.60 -6.14
C HIS A 3 12.98 -10.09 -6.70
N PHE A 4 12.56 -11.27 -6.23
CA PHE A 4 11.28 -11.87 -6.56
C PHE A 4 10.27 -11.60 -5.45
N PHE A 5 9.03 -11.37 -5.82
CA PHE A 5 7.96 -11.18 -4.85
C PHE A 5 7.32 -12.53 -4.45
N ASN A 6 6.85 -12.59 -3.21
CA ASN A 6 6.12 -13.76 -2.72
C ASN A 6 4.68 -13.74 -3.29
N GLN A 7 4.22 -14.76 -3.93
CA GLN A 7 4.78 -16.08 -4.29
C GLN A 7 5.41 -16.02 -5.69
N PRO A 8 6.68 -16.36 -5.87
CA PRO A 8 7.39 -16.17 -7.13
C PRO A 8 6.71 -16.77 -8.37
N PRO A 9 6.06 -17.95 -8.32
CA PRO A 9 5.40 -18.48 -9.49
C PRO A 9 4.23 -17.62 -10.00
N LEU A 10 3.53 -16.92 -9.09
CA LEU A 10 2.34 -16.13 -9.41
C LEU A 10 2.67 -14.66 -9.74
N MET A 11 3.73 -14.12 -9.14
CA MET A 11 4.11 -12.72 -9.32
C MET A 11 4.93 -12.56 -10.61
N ALA A 12 4.44 -11.70 -11.49
CA ALA A 12 5.09 -11.45 -12.77
C ALA A 12 6.34 -10.57 -12.64
N LEU A 13 6.33 -9.61 -11.72
CA LEU A 13 7.37 -8.60 -11.57
C LEU A 13 8.64 -9.17 -10.92
N VAL A 14 9.80 -8.77 -11.44
CA VAL A 14 11.12 -9.02 -10.85
C VAL A 14 11.93 -7.73 -10.87
N GLU A 15 12.40 -7.29 -9.73
CA GLU A 15 13.31 -6.16 -9.62
C GLU A 15 14.74 -6.64 -9.91
N LEU A 16 15.36 -6.05 -10.94
CA LEU A 16 16.76 -6.27 -11.31
C LEU A 16 17.59 -5.14 -10.70
N ILE A 17 18.23 -5.43 -9.57
CA ILE A 17 18.96 -4.45 -8.77
C ILE A 17 20.41 -4.39 -9.25
N TYR A 18 20.85 -3.21 -9.65
CA TYR A 18 22.22 -2.96 -10.08
C TYR A 18 22.88 -1.88 -9.24
N SER A 19 24.17 -2.08 -8.99
CA SER A 19 25.04 -1.15 -8.29
C SER A 19 25.95 -0.41 -9.27
N ILE A 20 26.67 0.57 -8.76
CA ILE A 20 27.68 1.34 -9.52
C ILE A 20 28.83 0.48 -10.07
N LYS A 21 28.98 -0.75 -9.58
CA LYS A 21 30.05 -1.68 -9.99
C LYS A 21 29.60 -2.70 -11.04
N ASN A 22 28.32 -2.72 -11.43
CA ASN A 22 27.85 -3.70 -12.40
C ASN A 22 28.11 -3.25 -13.83
N GLU A 23 28.61 -4.16 -14.65
CA GLU A 23 28.74 -3.96 -16.09
C GLU A 23 27.36 -3.97 -16.76
N LEU A 24 27.12 -3.05 -17.70
CA LEU A 24 25.86 -2.94 -18.43
C LEU A 24 25.51 -4.23 -19.17
N GLN A 25 26.51 -4.87 -19.79
CA GLN A 25 26.31 -6.13 -20.52
C GLN A 25 25.77 -7.25 -19.61
N LEU A 26 26.22 -7.31 -18.35
CA LEU A 26 25.70 -8.27 -17.38
C LEU A 26 24.22 -7.99 -17.07
N ILE A 27 23.86 -6.72 -16.93
CA ILE A 27 22.47 -6.29 -16.66
C ILE A 27 21.58 -6.70 -17.82
N ASP A 28 21.99 -6.43 -19.07
CA ASP A 28 21.24 -6.79 -20.27
C ASP A 28 21.04 -8.32 -20.40
N ASN A 29 22.04 -9.09 -20.05
CA ASN A 29 21.97 -10.55 -20.10
C ASN A 29 21.00 -11.11 -19.05
N ILE A 30 21.01 -10.55 -17.84
CA ILE A 30 20.11 -10.96 -16.77
C ILE A 30 18.66 -10.54 -17.08
N GLU A 31 18.44 -9.37 -17.64
CA GLU A 31 17.11 -8.91 -18.10
C GLU A 31 16.51 -9.90 -19.08
N LYS A 32 17.25 -10.25 -20.14
CA LYS A 32 16.83 -11.26 -21.14
C LYS A 32 16.55 -12.62 -20.49
N PHE A 33 17.33 -13.00 -19.47
CA PHE A 33 17.06 -14.23 -18.74
C PHE A 33 15.72 -14.16 -17.99
N VAL A 34 15.43 -13.02 -17.30
CA VAL A 34 14.19 -12.82 -16.57
C VAL A 34 12.98 -12.85 -17.51
N GLU A 35 13.09 -12.20 -18.69
CA GLU A 35 12.07 -12.26 -19.74
C GLU A 35 11.85 -13.69 -20.26
N LYS A 36 12.95 -14.43 -20.49
CA LYS A 36 12.89 -15.83 -20.97
C LYS A 36 12.15 -16.77 -20.01
N ILE A 37 12.19 -16.52 -18.72
CA ILE A 37 11.43 -17.29 -17.72
C ILE A 37 9.99 -16.76 -17.55
N GLY A 38 9.51 -15.89 -18.44
CA GLY A 38 8.13 -15.37 -18.45
C GLY A 38 7.85 -14.32 -17.39
N LYS A 39 8.86 -13.61 -16.89
CA LYS A 39 8.73 -12.54 -15.90
C LYS A 39 8.96 -11.17 -16.54
N ILE A 40 8.52 -10.15 -15.85
CA ILE A 40 8.67 -8.74 -16.26
C ILE A 40 9.78 -8.11 -15.43
N PRO A 41 10.98 -7.87 -15.99
CA PRO A 41 12.07 -7.22 -15.28
C PRO A 41 11.86 -5.71 -15.21
N ILE A 42 12.22 -5.11 -14.08
CA ILE A 42 12.42 -3.67 -13.95
C ILE A 42 13.83 -3.40 -13.44
N ARG A 43 14.56 -2.52 -14.12
CA ARG A 43 15.92 -2.14 -13.72
C ARG A 43 15.87 -1.09 -12.63
N ILE A 44 16.54 -1.35 -11.52
CA ILE A 44 16.49 -0.51 -10.33
C ILE A 44 17.90 -0.33 -9.78
N LYS A 45 18.23 0.89 -9.39
CA LYS A 45 19.45 1.15 -8.61
C LYS A 45 19.34 0.50 -7.24
N ASP A 46 20.46 0.01 -6.74
CA ASP A 46 20.58 -0.48 -5.37
C ASP A 46 20.29 0.67 -4.39
N SER A 47 19.15 0.60 -3.77
CA SER A 47 18.62 1.62 -2.85
C SER A 47 17.74 0.97 -1.79
N PRO A 48 17.60 1.58 -0.59
CA PRO A 48 16.77 1.02 0.47
C PRO A 48 15.33 0.77 0.03
N GLY A 49 14.84 -0.46 0.21
CA GLY A 49 13.48 -0.87 -0.17
C GLY A 49 13.27 -1.02 -1.69
N PHE A 50 14.31 -0.83 -2.51
CA PHE A 50 14.24 -0.83 -3.96
C PHE A 50 13.15 0.09 -4.49
N VAL A 51 12.25 -0.32 -5.39
CA VAL A 51 11.12 0.51 -5.82
C VAL A 51 9.84 0.09 -5.11
N VAL A 52 9.49 -1.19 -5.13
CA VAL A 52 8.17 -1.63 -4.66
C VAL A 52 8.00 -1.45 -3.15
N ASN A 53 8.99 -1.89 -2.35
CA ASN A 53 8.92 -1.69 -0.91
C ASN A 53 9.09 -0.23 -0.52
N HIS A 54 9.89 0.53 -1.24
CA HIS A 54 10.05 1.96 -1.00
C HIS A 54 8.72 2.72 -1.20
N VAL A 55 8.09 2.55 -2.37
CA VAL A 55 6.80 3.20 -2.67
C VAL A 55 5.69 2.66 -1.77
N GLY A 56 5.66 1.35 -1.54
CA GLY A 56 4.68 0.73 -0.66
C GLY A 56 4.78 1.21 0.80
N ARG A 57 5.98 1.59 1.27
CA ARG A 57 6.12 2.18 2.61
C ARG A 57 5.48 3.54 2.71
N ALA A 58 5.60 4.40 1.71
CA ALA A 58 4.94 5.70 1.71
C ALA A 58 3.42 5.57 1.93
N LEU A 59 2.78 4.65 1.20
CA LEU A 59 1.35 4.37 1.38
C LEU A 59 1.02 3.88 2.79
N ALA A 60 1.85 2.98 3.34
CA ALA A 60 1.62 2.44 4.67
C ALA A 60 1.86 3.48 5.78
N THR A 61 2.93 4.29 5.69
CA THR A 61 3.22 5.31 6.69
C THR A 61 2.15 6.40 6.73
N GLU A 62 1.64 6.85 5.59
CA GLU A 62 0.52 7.79 5.52
C GLU A 62 -0.78 7.20 6.11
N ALA A 63 -1.09 5.95 5.78
CA ALA A 63 -2.26 5.27 6.35
C ALA A 63 -2.17 5.17 7.89
N PHE A 64 -0.98 4.85 8.42
CA PHE A 64 -0.75 4.85 9.86
C PHE A 64 -0.84 6.25 10.48
N ALA A 65 -0.38 7.30 9.80
CA ALA A 65 -0.53 8.67 10.28
C ALA A 65 -2.02 9.04 10.42
N ILE A 66 -2.82 8.81 9.38
CA ILE A 66 -4.27 9.04 9.38
C ILE A 66 -4.95 8.27 10.54
N LEU A 67 -4.58 7.00 10.72
CA LEU A 67 -5.12 6.17 11.80
C LEU A 67 -4.70 6.69 13.18
N SER A 68 -3.44 7.08 13.37
CA SER A 68 -2.93 7.59 14.64
C SER A 68 -3.54 8.93 15.04
N GLU A 69 -3.89 9.75 14.07
CA GLU A 69 -4.59 11.02 14.25
C GLU A 69 -6.10 10.85 14.51
N GLY A 70 -6.62 9.63 14.40
CA GLY A 70 -8.03 9.32 14.62
C GLY A 70 -8.96 9.93 13.55
N VAL A 71 -8.44 10.18 12.35
CA VAL A 71 -9.20 10.78 11.24
C VAL A 71 -10.17 9.77 10.64
N ALA A 72 -9.74 8.51 10.47
CA ALA A 72 -10.55 7.45 9.90
C ALA A 72 -10.11 6.07 10.42
N GLU A 73 -11.04 5.13 10.39
CA GLU A 73 -10.78 3.73 10.74
C GLU A 73 -10.10 2.97 9.59
N PRO A 74 -9.38 1.87 9.86
CA PRO A 74 -8.71 1.09 8.83
C PRO A 74 -9.60 0.70 7.66
N VAL A 75 -10.85 0.33 7.93
CA VAL A 75 -11.81 -0.08 6.91
C VAL A 75 -12.18 1.06 5.96
N ASP A 76 -12.26 2.28 6.46
CA ASP A 76 -12.64 3.44 5.66
C ASP A 76 -11.46 3.90 4.79
N ILE A 77 -10.25 3.88 5.35
CA ILE A 77 -9.02 4.17 4.60
C ILE A 77 -8.86 3.17 3.45
N ASP A 78 -9.06 1.88 3.72
CA ASP A 78 -8.96 0.83 2.72
C ASP A 78 -10.04 0.98 1.63
N ARG A 79 -11.28 1.31 2.00
CA ARG A 79 -12.38 1.56 1.05
C ARG A 79 -12.07 2.74 0.13
N ILE A 80 -11.63 3.87 0.68
CA ILE A 80 -11.29 5.05 -0.11
C ILE A 80 -10.23 4.71 -1.16
N LEU A 81 -9.17 4.02 -0.77
CA LEU A 81 -8.11 3.69 -1.72
C LEU A 81 -8.55 2.64 -2.75
N ARG A 82 -9.32 1.65 -2.34
CA ARG A 82 -9.81 0.63 -3.25
C ARG A 82 -10.89 1.18 -4.21
N ASP A 83 -11.91 1.82 -3.65
CA ASP A 83 -13.13 2.14 -4.38
C ASP A 83 -13.04 3.49 -5.11
N SER A 84 -12.25 4.45 -4.60
CA SER A 84 -12.07 5.77 -5.22
C SER A 84 -10.75 5.92 -5.98
N ALA A 85 -9.66 5.34 -5.49
CA ALA A 85 -8.35 5.46 -6.14
C ALA A 85 -7.97 4.25 -7.00
N GLY A 86 -8.79 3.19 -7.04
CA GLY A 86 -8.61 2.03 -7.92
C GLY A 86 -7.51 1.06 -7.50
N PHE A 87 -7.08 1.06 -6.24
CA PHE A 87 -6.18 0.05 -5.73
C PHE A 87 -6.90 -1.29 -5.60
N LYS A 88 -6.17 -2.40 -5.79
CA LYS A 88 -6.74 -3.75 -5.61
C LYS A 88 -7.03 -4.08 -4.14
N MET A 89 -6.25 -3.50 -3.24
CA MET A 89 -6.36 -3.61 -1.79
C MET A 89 -6.01 -2.27 -1.17
N GLY A 90 -6.61 -1.97 -0.04
CA GLY A 90 -6.18 -0.89 0.81
C GLY A 90 -4.90 -1.22 1.60
N PRO A 91 -4.28 -0.23 2.25
CA PRO A 91 -3.02 -0.41 2.96
C PRO A 91 -3.11 -1.38 4.12
N PHE A 92 -4.20 -1.38 4.89
CA PHE A 92 -4.36 -2.28 6.03
C PHE A 92 -4.72 -3.71 5.62
N GLU A 93 -5.50 -3.89 4.54
CA GLU A 93 -5.70 -5.19 3.91
C GLU A 93 -4.37 -5.79 3.43
N LEU A 94 -3.51 -4.96 2.83
CA LEU A 94 -2.19 -5.38 2.36
C LEU A 94 -1.24 -5.72 3.50
N LEU A 95 -1.24 -4.92 4.58
CA LEU A 95 -0.45 -5.17 5.78
C LEU A 95 -0.85 -6.48 6.46
N ASP A 96 -2.14 -6.75 6.56
CA ASP A 96 -2.67 -8.01 7.11
C ASP A 96 -2.35 -9.22 6.23
N LEU A 97 -2.37 -9.04 4.90
CA LEU A 97 -2.01 -10.10 3.95
C LEU A 97 -0.53 -10.47 4.04
N THR A 98 0.35 -9.48 4.12
CA THR A 98 1.80 -9.68 4.19
C THR A 98 2.26 -10.10 5.59
N GLY A 99 1.56 -9.65 6.58
CA GLY A 99 1.86 -9.81 8.00
C GLY A 99 2.74 -8.70 8.55
N LEU A 100 2.30 -8.08 9.65
CA LEU A 100 3.03 -7.00 10.31
C LEU A 100 4.40 -7.46 10.85
N ASP A 101 4.53 -8.70 11.25
CA ASP A 101 5.81 -9.29 11.69
C ASP A 101 6.86 -9.36 10.58
N ILE A 102 6.45 -9.23 9.32
CA ILE A 102 7.35 -9.09 8.16
C ILE A 102 7.45 -7.62 7.76
N SER A 103 6.33 -6.93 7.61
CA SER A 103 6.32 -5.58 7.06
C SER A 103 6.87 -4.52 8.02
N HIS A 104 6.70 -4.69 9.34
CA HIS A 104 7.21 -3.74 10.33
C HIS A 104 8.74 -3.74 10.40
N PRO A 105 9.46 -4.88 10.56
CA PRO A 105 10.92 -4.89 10.50
C PRO A 105 11.50 -4.35 9.19
N VAL A 106 10.82 -4.56 8.05
CA VAL A 106 11.23 -3.95 6.78
C VAL A 106 11.11 -2.43 6.83
N THR A 107 10.07 -1.90 7.47
CA THR A 107 9.92 -0.45 7.64
C THR A 107 11.00 0.14 8.54
N GLU A 108 11.32 -0.52 9.66
CA GLU A 108 12.42 -0.13 10.55
C GLU A 108 13.76 -0.10 9.81
N GLN A 109 14.02 -1.13 9.00
CA GLN A 109 15.26 -1.21 8.21
C GLN A 109 15.34 -0.10 7.16
N ILE A 110 14.26 0.20 6.45
CA ILE A 110 14.19 1.30 5.48
C ILE A 110 14.40 2.65 6.20
N PHE A 111 13.73 2.87 7.32
CA PHE A 111 13.89 4.07 8.14
C PHE A 111 15.34 4.30 8.56
N ALA A 112 16.01 3.28 9.09
CA ALA A 112 17.41 3.36 9.45
C ALA A 112 18.33 3.64 8.24
N GLN A 113 18.06 3.02 7.09
CA GLN A 113 18.84 3.21 5.86
C GLN A 113 18.63 4.58 5.20
N PHE A 114 17.52 5.25 5.48
CA PHE A 114 17.29 6.66 5.12
C PHE A 114 17.69 7.63 6.23
N TYR A 115 18.62 7.25 7.10
CA TYR A 115 19.15 8.08 8.18
C TYR A 115 18.07 8.63 9.12
N ASN A 116 17.04 7.81 9.37
CA ASN A 116 15.90 8.13 10.22
C ASN A 116 15.04 9.33 9.69
N ASP A 117 14.89 9.42 8.38
CA ASP A 117 13.99 10.39 7.77
C ASP A 117 12.56 10.18 8.32
N PRO A 118 11.93 11.22 8.92
CA PRO A 118 10.60 11.12 9.53
C PRO A 118 9.53 10.57 8.59
N PHE A 119 9.67 10.73 7.28
CA PHE A 119 8.74 10.21 6.28
C PHE A 119 8.60 8.67 6.32
N TYR A 120 9.66 7.96 6.70
CA TYR A 120 9.68 6.50 6.80
C TYR A 120 9.55 5.99 8.23
N ARG A 121 9.17 6.84 9.19
CA ARG A 121 9.08 6.47 10.60
C ARG A 121 8.13 5.27 10.79
N PRO A 122 8.58 4.19 11.46
CA PRO A 122 7.72 3.09 11.86
C PRO A 122 6.60 3.57 12.79
N SER A 123 5.44 2.92 12.70
CA SER A 123 4.28 3.24 13.52
C SER A 123 4.30 2.47 14.84
N GLU A 124 4.04 3.16 15.95
CA GLU A 124 3.84 2.54 17.27
C GLU A 124 2.62 1.59 17.28
N ILE A 125 1.62 1.86 16.43
CA ILE A 125 0.47 0.98 16.26
C ILE A 125 0.90 -0.37 15.69
N ALA A 126 1.81 -0.35 14.70
CA ALA A 126 2.36 -1.59 14.12
C ALA A 126 3.22 -2.34 15.12
N GLU A 127 4.09 -1.65 15.85
CA GLU A 127 4.94 -2.23 16.90
C GLU A 127 4.11 -2.93 17.97
N ALA A 128 3.10 -2.26 18.52
CA ALA A 128 2.22 -2.82 19.55
C ALA A 128 1.48 -4.07 19.04
N ARG A 129 1.02 -4.09 17.78
CA ARG A 129 0.36 -5.25 17.18
C ARG A 129 1.32 -6.43 16.98
N VAL A 130 2.55 -6.17 16.57
CA VAL A 130 3.60 -7.21 16.47
C VAL A 130 3.90 -7.79 17.84
N ALA A 131 4.11 -6.95 18.86
CA ALA A 131 4.34 -7.40 20.23
C ALA A 131 3.16 -8.20 20.80
N GLY A 132 1.94 -7.84 20.44
CA GLY A 132 0.71 -8.56 20.83
C GLY A 132 0.40 -9.81 20.01
N GLY A 133 1.18 -10.12 18.97
CA GLY A 133 0.92 -11.27 18.08
C GLY A 133 -0.28 -11.09 17.14
N VAL A 134 -0.80 -9.87 17.01
CA VAL A 134 -1.95 -9.51 16.17
C VAL A 134 -1.42 -9.00 14.82
N THR A 135 -0.87 -9.93 14.03
CA THR A 135 -0.02 -9.59 12.88
C THR A 135 -0.70 -9.68 11.52
N GLY A 136 -1.96 -10.05 11.47
CA GLY A 136 -2.75 -10.13 10.25
C GLY A 136 -3.38 -11.49 10.00
N ARG A 137 -3.65 -11.79 8.73
CA ARG A 137 -4.40 -12.99 8.31
C ARG A 137 -3.85 -14.31 8.85
N LYS A 138 -2.52 -14.46 8.92
CA LYS A 138 -1.88 -15.70 9.41
C LYS A 138 -2.08 -15.94 10.91
N SER A 139 -2.21 -14.90 11.71
CA SER A 139 -2.55 -14.95 13.13
C SER A 139 -4.06 -14.92 13.38
N ARG A 140 -4.87 -14.89 12.32
CA ARG A 140 -6.33 -14.74 12.33
C ARG A 140 -6.84 -13.42 12.92
N ALA A 141 -5.96 -12.51 13.22
CA ALA A 141 -6.26 -11.18 13.74
C ALA A 141 -5.17 -10.19 13.32
N GLY A 142 -5.58 -9.02 12.86
CA GLY A 142 -4.74 -7.93 12.42
C GLY A 142 -5.48 -6.61 12.57
N PHE A 143 -5.55 -5.82 11.51
CA PHE A 143 -6.48 -4.70 11.40
C PHE A 143 -7.91 -5.20 11.21
N TYR A 144 -8.04 -6.42 10.67
CA TYR A 144 -9.29 -7.15 10.55
C TYR A 144 -9.24 -8.45 11.36
N GLU A 145 -10.40 -8.93 11.77
CA GLU A 145 -10.58 -10.31 12.21
C GLU A 145 -10.73 -11.22 10.99
N TYR A 146 -10.32 -12.47 11.12
CA TYR A 146 -10.37 -13.43 10.02
C TYR A 146 -11.12 -14.69 10.44
N GLN A 147 -12.19 -15.00 9.69
CA GLN A 147 -12.96 -16.24 9.81
C GLN A 147 -12.85 -17.02 8.48
N ASP A 148 -12.48 -18.28 8.55
CA ASP A 148 -12.26 -19.15 7.38
C ASP A 148 -11.35 -18.51 6.32
N GLY A 149 -10.35 -17.74 6.78
CA GLY A 149 -9.37 -17.05 5.92
C GLY A 149 -9.89 -15.82 5.21
N LYS A 150 -11.10 -15.36 5.50
CA LYS A 150 -11.70 -14.11 4.97
C LYS A 150 -11.76 -13.06 6.06
N ALA A 151 -11.48 -11.82 5.71
CA ALA A 151 -11.64 -10.69 6.62
C ALA A 151 -13.12 -10.50 6.97
N VAL A 152 -13.39 -10.28 8.24
CA VAL A 152 -14.71 -9.83 8.72
C VAL A 152 -14.74 -8.31 8.57
N VAL A 153 -15.39 -7.84 7.51
CA VAL A 153 -15.48 -6.41 7.20
C VAL A 153 -16.79 -5.89 7.74
N PRO A 154 -16.81 -4.81 8.56
CA PRO A 154 -18.02 -4.15 8.97
C PRO A 154 -18.86 -3.70 7.78
N SER A 155 -20.18 -3.77 7.89
CA SER A 155 -21.07 -3.18 6.88
C SER A 155 -20.84 -1.68 6.80
N GLU A 156 -20.90 -1.15 5.59
CA GLU A 156 -20.84 0.29 5.39
C GLU A 156 -22.03 0.97 6.07
N ALA A 157 -21.79 2.09 6.75
CA ALA A 157 -22.85 2.90 7.29
C ALA A 157 -23.72 3.42 6.13
N ALA A 158 -25.02 3.50 6.35
CA ALA A 158 -25.90 4.15 5.38
C ALA A 158 -25.40 5.59 5.14
N PRO A 159 -25.41 6.07 3.90
CA PRO A 159 -25.07 7.46 3.63
C PRO A 159 -25.95 8.38 4.48
N PRO A 160 -25.42 9.50 4.96
CA PRO A 160 -26.21 10.46 5.68
C PRO A 160 -27.42 10.91 4.82
N GLU A 161 -28.55 11.17 5.46
CA GLU A 161 -29.69 11.75 4.74
C GLU A 161 -29.24 13.01 4.00
N VAL A 162 -29.49 13.04 2.72
CA VAL A 162 -29.23 14.23 1.90
C VAL A 162 -30.13 15.33 2.43
N LYS A 163 -29.53 16.33 3.08
CA LYS A 163 -30.25 17.54 3.43
C LYS A 163 -30.30 18.42 2.20
N ASP A 164 -31.46 19.04 2.00
CA ASP A 164 -31.63 20.07 0.98
C ASP A 164 -30.71 21.26 1.37
N VAL A 165 -29.57 21.35 0.73
CA VAL A 165 -28.58 22.40 0.98
C VAL A 165 -28.23 23.08 -0.33
N ASP A 166 -28.21 24.41 -0.31
CA ASP A 166 -27.75 25.18 -1.45
C ASP A 166 -26.27 24.88 -1.71
N ILE A 167 -25.98 24.36 -2.90
CA ILE A 167 -24.61 24.12 -3.33
C ILE A 167 -24.16 25.30 -4.18
N TRP A 168 -23.22 26.09 -3.65
CA TRP A 168 -22.61 27.15 -4.41
C TRP A 168 -21.46 26.62 -5.28
N LEU A 169 -21.52 26.91 -6.58
CA LEU A 169 -20.44 26.64 -7.52
C LEU A 169 -19.68 27.90 -7.82
N ASP A 170 -18.34 27.84 -7.82
CA ASP A 170 -17.52 28.91 -8.33
C ASP A 170 -17.92 29.20 -9.80
N PRO A 171 -18.11 30.48 -10.20
CA PRO A 171 -18.45 30.82 -11.60
C PRO A 171 -17.43 30.33 -12.65
N ASN A 172 -16.20 30.02 -12.22
CA ASN A 172 -15.16 29.46 -13.05
C ASN A 172 -15.02 27.93 -12.91
N ALA A 173 -15.93 27.28 -12.19
CA ALA A 173 -15.92 25.82 -12.06
C ALA A 173 -16.09 25.15 -13.44
N PRO A 174 -15.45 24.01 -13.69
CA PRO A 174 -15.65 23.28 -14.94
C PRO A 174 -17.12 22.95 -15.20
N ASP A 175 -17.58 23.17 -16.43
CA ASP A 175 -19.00 22.99 -16.84
C ASP A 175 -19.60 21.63 -16.47
N HIS A 176 -18.76 20.58 -16.44
CA HIS A 176 -19.20 19.24 -16.10
C HIS A 176 -19.68 19.11 -14.63
N LEU A 177 -19.17 19.94 -13.70
CA LEU A 177 -19.58 19.90 -12.30
C LEU A 177 -21.02 20.39 -12.12
N GLY A 178 -21.39 21.47 -12.83
CA GLY A 178 -22.77 21.94 -12.84
C GLY A 178 -23.75 20.91 -13.37
N LYS A 179 -23.34 20.18 -14.42
CA LYS A 179 -24.13 19.09 -14.99
C LYS A 179 -24.29 17.91 -14.02
N VAL A 180 -23.19 17.47 -13.38
CA VAL A 180 -23.25 16.38 -12.38
C VAL A 180 -24.21 16.73 -11.23
N LEU A 181 -24.16 17.96 -10.75
CA LEU A 181 -25.04 18.41 -9.67
C LEU A 181 -26.51 18.51 -10.12
N SER A 182 -26.77 18.98 -11.34
CA SER A 182 -28.13 19.04 -11.86
C SER A 182 -28.73 17.66 -12.17
N ASP A 183 -27.91 16.68 -12.54
CA ASP A 183 -28.33 15.30 -12.82
C ASP A 183 -28.51 14.47 -11.52
N ALA A 184 -27.96 14.93 -10.41
CA ALA A 184 -28.04 14.26 -9.11
C ALA A 184 -29.28 14.65 -8.28
N GLY A 185 -30.09 15.57 -8.77
CA GLY A 185 -31.33 15.95 -8.16
C GLY A 185 -31.47 17.36 -7.77
#